data_8d0dbfe93091279605573dc08ee421d7
#
_entry.id   8d0dbfe93091279605573dc08ee421d7
#
_cell.length_a   1.000
_cell.length_b   1.000
_cell.length_c   1.000
_cell.angle_alpha   90.00
_cell.angle_beta   90.00
_cell.angle_gamma   90.00
#
_symmetry.space_group_name_H-M   'P 1'
#
loop_
_entity.id
_entity.type
_entity.pdbx_description
1 polymer ?
#
loop_
_entity_poly.entity_id
_entity_poly.type
_entity_poly.pdbx_seq_one_letter_code
_entity_poly.pdbx_strand_id
1 'polypeptide(L)'
;MKNICALFDMDGVLLDTESQYDIFWHSMGEKYHLGIEKFEKKIKGTTLVSILSNYFSHLPETEHDVIKQSLLDFEKNMTYSDIPGAMKFIEKLKENNIKVGMVTSSDDEKLSTVFTQRAGFDKIFDTIVSANRITQGKPHPMCYLLAAKDLGIDPENCYVFEDALSGIQAGTDAGMTVIGLATTNPAELIRDKVSKVIPHFEDFSVEEMKAI
;
A
#
# COMPACT_ATOMS: atom_id res chain seq x y z
N MET A 1 -8.34 -24.95 13.65
CA MET A 1 -7.46 -23.75 13.61
C MET A 1 -8.31 -22.60 13.12
N LYS A 2 -8.17 -21.39 13.69
CA LYS A 2 -8.86 -20.21 13.14
C LYS A 2 -8.32 -19.97 11.71
N ASN A 3 -9.22 -19.70 10.77
CA ASN A 3 -8.83 -19.24 9.46
C ASN A 3 -8.33 -17.79 9.59
N ILE A 4 -7.09 -17.53 9.22
CA ILE A 4 -6.47 -16.21 9.23
C ILE A 4 -6.03 -15.82 7.83
N CYS A 5 -5.85 -14.53 7.59
CA CYS A 5 -5.25 -14.02 6.35
C CYS A 5 -4.23 -12.92 6.64
N ALA A 6 -3.38 -12.68 5.65
CA ALA A 6 -2.42 -11.59 5.62
C ALA A 6 -2.74 -10.66 4.43
N LEU A 7 -2.93 -9.38 4.72
CA LEU A 7 -3.27 -8.34 3.75
C LEU A 7 -2.09 -7.37 3.66
N PHE A 8 -1.58 -7.18 2.47
CA PHE A 8 -0.38 -6.39 2.21
C PHE A 8 -0.73 -5.13 1.42
N ASP A 9 -0.28 -3.97 1.87
CA ASP A 9 -0.13 -2.87 0.94
C ASP A 9 0.92 -3.22 -0.12
N MET A 10 0.96 -2.49 -1.23
CA MET A 10 1.89 -2.76 -2.32
C MET A 10 3.15 -1.91 -2.22
N ASP A 11 3.00 -0.60 -2.29
CA ASP A 11 4.10 0.36 -2.35
C ASP A 11 4.73 0.54 -0.97
N GLY A 12 6.04 0.35 -0.84
CA GLY A 12 6.73 0.41 0.45
C GLY A 12 6.56 -0.83 1.35
N VAL A 13 5.69 -1.78 0.97
CA VAL A 13 5.46 -3.03 1.71
C VAL A 13 5.90 -4.25 0.91
N LEU A 14 5.40 -4.42 -0.29
CA LEU A 14 5.80 -5.50 -1.20
C LEU A 14 6.88 -5.05 -2.17
N LEU A 15 6.77 -3.81 -2.66
CA LEU A 15 7.63 -3.20 -3.67
C LEU A 15 8.32 -1.95 -3.14
N ASP A 16 9.62 -1.83 -3.37
CA ASP A 16 10.43 -0.65 -3.02
C ASP A 16 10.27 0.44 -4.08
N THR A 17 9.17 1.18 -3.99
CA THR A 17 8.80 2.23 -4.95
C THR A 17 8.80 3.64 -4.35
N GLU A 18 8.78 3.75 -3.04
CA GLU A 18 8.51 4.98 -2.30
C GLU A 18 9.54 6.10 -2.55
N SER A 19 10.83 5.74 -2.64
CA SER A 19 11.89 6.72 -2.95
C SER A 19 11.74 7.32 -4.34
N GLN A 20 11.22 6.56 -5.30
CA GLN A 20 10.98 7.01 -6.67
C GLN A 20 9.76 7.95 -6.71
N TYR A 21 8.69 7.63 -5.99
CA TYR A 21 7.54 8.53 -5.85
C TYR A 21 7.87 9.84 -5.14
N ASP A 22 8.76 9.81 -4.15
CA ASP A 22 9.21 11.02 -3.48
C ASP A 22 9.79 12.01 -4.50
N ILE A 23 10.63 11.54 -5.44
CA ILE A 23 11.22 12.37 -6.50
C ILE A 23 10.13 12.94 -7.41
N PHE A 24 9.20 12.10 -7.87
CA PHE A 24 8.12 12.53 -8.75
C PHE A 24 7.23 13.58 -8.09
N TRP A 25 6.70 13.29 -6.91
CA TRP A 25 5.77 14.19 -6.24
C TRP A 25 6.42 15.47 -5.73
N HIS A 26 7.69 15.42 -5.33
CA HIS A 26 8.46 16.64 -5.06
C HIS A 26 8.49 17.54 -6.28
N SER A 27 8.82 16.98 -7.46
CA SER A 27 8.86 17.75 -8.71
C SER A 27 7.48 18.33 -9.11
N MET A 28 6.39 17.60 -8.84
CA MET A 28 5.03 18.10 -9.08
C MET A 28 4.68 19.25 -8.12
N GLY A 29 5.04 19.14 -6.84
CA GLY A 29 4.85 20.21 -5.86
C GLY A 29 5.56 21.51 -6.25
N GLU A 30 6.79 21.42 -6.75
CA GLU A 30 7.57 22.56 -7.25
C GLU A 30 6.96 23.13 -8.56
N LYS A 31 6.65 22.25 -9.52
CA LYS A 31 6.08 22.67 -10.84
C LYS A 31 4.79 23.46 -10.69
N TYR A 32 3.92 23.05 -9.77
CA TYR A 32 2.62 23.69 -9.54
C TYR A 32 2.62 24.67 -8.37
N HIS A 33 3.80 25.03 -7.84
CA HIS A 33 3.98 26.04 -6.79
C HIS A 33 3.07 25.83 -5.56
N LEU A 34 2.93 24.58 -5.10
CA LEU A 34 2.02 24.25 -3.99
C LEU A 34 2.43 24.91 -2.67
N GLY A 35 3.70 25.25 -2.50
CA GLY A 35 4.22 25.87 -1.27
C GLY A 35 4.09 24.98 -0.03
N ILE A 36 3.98 23.66 -0.21
CA ILE A 36 3.81 22.70 0.88
C ILE A 36 5.15 22.01 1.13
N GLU A 37 5.73 22.28 2.29
CA GLU A 37 6.97 21.62 2.71
C GLU A 37 6.77 20.10 2.80
N LYS A 38 7.68 19.36 2.17
CA LYS A 38 7.67 17.88 2.10
C LYS A 38 6.33 17.33 1.61
N PHE A 39 5.79 17.93 0.53
CA PHE A 39 4.53 17.52 -0.08
C PHE A 39 4.50 16.02 -0.37
N GLU A 40 5.56 15.47 -0.92
CA GLU A 40 5.75 14.05 -1.22
C GLU A 40 5.52 13.14 0.01
N LYS A 41 5.82 13.62 1.23
CA LYS A 41 5.61 12.85 2.46
C LYS A 41 4.16 12.89 2.95
N LYS A 42 3.44 13.98 2.65
CA LYS A 42 2.05 14.17 3.14
C LYS A 42 1.02 13.33 2.38
N ILE A 43 1.33 12.98 1.14
CA ILE A 43 0.39 12.26 0.26
C ILE A 43 0.58 10.73 0.29
N LYS A 44 1.59 10.23 0.99
CA LYS A 44 1.89 8.80 1.06
C LYS A 44 0.68 7.96 1.49
N GLY A 45 0.48 6.84 0.79
CA GLY A 45 -0.62 5.91 1.04
C GLY A 45 -2.01 6.42 0.64
N THR A 46 -2.12 7.59 -0.02
CA THR A 46 -3.41 8.11 -0.51
C THR A 46 -3.61 7.83 -2.00
N THR A 47 -4.86 7.83 -2.45
CA THR A 47 -5.18 7.62 -3.87
C THR A 47 -4.88 8.86 -4.70
N LEU A 48 -4.57 8.68 -5.99
CA LEU A 48 -4.39 9.79 -6.94
C LEU A 48 -5.60 10.74 -6.96
N VAL A 49 -6.82 10.19 -6.92
CA VAL A 49 -8.05 10.98 -6.85
C VAL A 49 -8.05 11.90 -5.64
N SER A 50 -7.67 11.38 -4.47
CA SER A 50 -7.57 12.17 -3.24
C SER A 50 -6.47 13.23 -3.33
N ILE A 51 -5.33 12.92 -3.94
CA ILE A 51 -4.24 13.88 -4.14
C ILE A 51 -4.72 15.03 -5.03
N LEU A 52 -5.33 14.73 -6.17
CA LEU A 52 -5.83 15.75 -7.11
C LEU A 52 -6.90 16.62 -6.45
N SER A 53 -7.87 16.03 -5.77
CA SER A 53 -8.96 16.79 -5.13
C SER A 53 -8.49 17.67 -3.98
N ASN A 54 -7.51 17.23 -3.18
CA ASN A 54 -7.09 17.94 -1.98
C ASN A 54 -6.01 19.01 -2.26
N TYR A 55 -5.14 18.79 -3.24
CA TYR A 55 -3.96 19.63 -3.44
C TYR A 55 -3.95 20.35 -4.80
N PHE A 56 -4.66 19.85 -5.80
CA PHE A 56 -4.69 20.41 -7.15
C PHE A 56 -6.09 20.87 -7.57
N SER A 57 -7.07 20.94 -6.65
CA SER A 57 -8.46 21.33 -6.93
C SER A 57 -8.61 22.74 -7.52
N HIS A 58 -7.58 23.59 -7.37
CA HIS A 58 -7.53 24.93 -7.96
C HIS A 58 -7.15 24.93 -9.45
N LEU A 59 -6.67 23.79 -9.98
CA LEU A 59 -6.30 23.63 -11.38
C LEU A 59 -7.50 23.17 -12.23
N PRO A 60 -7.53 23.51 -13.52
CA PRO A 60 -8.54 22.99 -14.43
C PRO A 60 -8.35 21.48 -14.64
N GLU A 61 -9.43 20.80 -15.08
CA GLU A 61 -9.42 19.34 -15.29
C GLU A 61 -8.36 18.90 -16.32
N THR A 62 -8.09 19.74 -17.33
CA THR A 62 -7.02 19.49 -18.30
C THR A 62 -5.64 19.37 -17.66
N GLU A 63 -5.35 20.11 -16.58
CA GLU A 63 -4.10 19.98 -15.85
C GLU A 63 -4.07 18.73 -14.96
N HIS A 64 -5.22 18.31 -14.42
CA HIS A 64 -5.33 17.02 -13.75
C HIS A 64 -4.98 15.88 -14.71
N ASP A 65 -5.42 15.94 -15.96
CA ASP A 65 -5.08 14.92 -16.96
C ASP A 65 -3.59 14.95 -17.34
N VAL A 66 -2.97 16.13 -17.36
CA VAL A 66 -1.51 16.26 -17.54
C VAL A 66 -0.75 15.62 -16.36
N ILE A 67 -1.22 15.83 -15.13
CA ILE A 67 -0.59 15.21 -13.94
C ILE A 67 -0.74 13.68 -13.99
N LYS A 68 -1.94 13.17 -14.31
CA LYS A 68 -2.20 11.73 -14.45
C LYS A 68 -1.29 11.12 -15.52
N GLN A 69 -1.21 11.73 -16.70
CA GLN A 69 -0.37 11.25 -17.79
C GLN A 69 1.10 11.26 -17.41
N SER A 70 1.57 12.32 -16.74
CA SER A 70 2.96 12.41 -16.25
C SER A 70 3.28 11.32 -15.24
N LEU A 71 2.32 10.97 -14.35
CA LEU A 71 2.47 9.88 -13.40
C LEU A 71 2.54 8.53 -14.11
N LEU A 72 1.65 8.26 -15.05
CA LEU A 72 1.66 7.02 -15.84
C LEU A 72 2.96 6.84 -16.62
N ASP A 73 3.47 7.90 -17.23
CA ASP A 73 4.73 7.85 -17.97
C ASP A 73 5.93 7.65 -17.03
N PHE A 74 5.87 8.20 -15.83
CA PHE A 74 6.85 7.95 -14.78
C PHE A 74 6.80 6.48 -14.33
N GLU A 75 5.64 5.95 -14.00
CA GLU A 75 5.41 4.58 -13.53
C GLU A 75 5.85 3.50 -14.53
N LYS A 76 5.69 3.75 -15.85
CA LYS A 76 6.20 2.85 -16.91
C LYS A 76 7.71 2.66 -16.86
N ASN A 77 8.43 3.64 -16.34
CA ASN A 77 9.90 3.64 -16.25
C ASN A 77 10.42 3.35 -14.83
N MET A 78 9.53 3.14 -13.86
CA MET A 78 9.92 2.77 -12.50
C MET A 78 10.52 1.37 -12.42
N THR A 79 11.33 1.16 -11.38
CA THR A 79 11.82 -0.16 -11.00
C THR A 79 10.94 -0.72 -9.88
N TYR A 80 10.41 -1.91 -10.06
CA TYR A 80 9.57 -2.60 -9.08
C TYR A 80 10.34 -3.73 -8.38
N SER A 81 11.33 -3.37 -7.56
CA SER A 81 12.09 -4.32 -6.75
C SER A 81 11.30 -4.76 -5.52
N ASP A 82 11.53 -6.00 -5.05
CA ASP A 82 10.89 -6.48 -3.83
C ASP A 82 11.45 -5.79 -2.58
N ILE A 83 10.60 -5.52 -1.61
CA ILE A 83 11.04 -5.29 -0.23
C ILE A 83 11.72 -6.58 0.28
N PRO A 84 12.89 -6.48 0.95
CA PRO A 84 13.67 -7.65 1.38
C PRO A 84 12.83 -8.67 2.14
N GLY A 85 12.83 -9.92 1.65
CA GLY A 85 12.11 -11.04 2.26
C GLY A 85 10.62 -11.13 1.96
N ALA A 86 9.98 -10.14 1.31
CA ALA A 86 8.53 -10.09 1.10
C ALA A 86 7.99 -11.33 0.37
N MET A 87 8.55 -11.67 -0.77
CA MET A 87 8.07 -12.83 -1.57
C MET A 87 8.25 -14.14 -0.82
N LYS A 88 9.38 -14.32 -0.13
CA LYS A 88 9.65 -15.52 0.67
C LYS A 88 8.69 -15.64 1.86
N PHE A 89 8.32 -14.52 2.49
CA PHE A 89 7.34 -14.52 3.57
C PHE A 89 5.94 -14.92 3.06
N ILE A 90 5.52 -14.41 1.90
CA ILE A 90 4.26 -14.82 1.25
C ILE A 90 4.26 -16.32 0.93
N GLU A 91 5.36 -16.86 0.40
CA GLU A 91 5.49 -18.32 0.16
C GLU A 91 5.27 -19.10 1.46
N LYS A 92 5.87 -18.67 2.55
CA LYS A 92 5.70 -19.30 3.88
C LYS A 92 4.27 -19.20 4.40
N LEU A 93 3.57 -18.09 4.17
CA LEU A 93 2.14 -17.96 4.50
C LEU A 93 1.31 -19.00 3.74
N LYS A 94 1.54 -19.14 2.44
CA LYS A 94 0.83 -20.12 1.60
C LYS A 94 1.13 -21.58 1.99
N GLU A 95 2.37 -21.91 2.30
CA GLU A 95 2.76 -23.23 2.84
C GLU A 95 2.00 -23.56 4.16
N ASN A 96 1.65 -22.52 4.93
CA ASN A 96 0.85 -22.64 6.15
C ASN A 96 -0.67 -22.54 5.90
N ASN A 97 -1.14 -22.58 4.64
CA ASN A 97 -2.54 -22.41 4.24
C ASN A 97 -3.18 -21.10 4.72
N ILE A 98 -2.38 -20.03 4.83
CA ILE A 98 -2.84 -18.69 5.16
C ILE A 98 -3.14 -17.98 3.85
N LYS A 99 -4.36 -17.44 3.71
CA LYS A 99 -4.75 -16.65 2.54
C LYS A 99 -4.02 -15.32 2.51
N VAL A 100 -3.69 -14.86 1.32
CA VAL A 100 -2.95 -13.61 1.11
C VAL A 100 -3.72 -12.67 0.18
N GLY A 101 -3.80 -11.39 0.55
CA GLY A 101 -4.42 -10.36 -0.28
C GLY A 101 -3.49 -9.16 -0.46
N MET A 102 -3.58 -8.52 -1.61
CA MET A 102 -2.96 -7.22 -1.87
C MET A 102 -4.03 -6.13 -1.79
N VAL A 103 -3.74 -5.04 -1.05
CA VAL A 103 -4.67 -3.92 -0.84
C VAL A 103 -3.93 -2.61 -1.08
N THR A 104 -4.12 -2.03 -2.25
CA THR A 104 -3.35 -0.87 -2.69
C THR A 104 -4.22 0.35 -2.97
N SER A 105 -3.66 1.55 -2.78
CA SER A 105 -4.23 2.81 -3.23
C SER A 105 -3.98 3.08 -4.72
N SER A 106 -3.23 2.23 -5.39
CA SER A 106 -2.98 2.28 -6.83
C SER A 106 -4.23 1.87 -7.62
N ASP A 107 -4.40 2.48 -8.78
CA ASP A 107 -5.46 2.14 -9.71
C ASP A 107 -5.09 0.94 -10.61
N ASP A 108 -6.05 0.50 -11.42
CA ASP A 108 -5.89 -0.65 -12.31
C ASP A 108 -4.88 -0.37 -13.46
N GLU A 109 -4.66 0.90 -13.83
CA GLU A 109 -3.70 1.29 -14.85
C GLU A 109 -2.27 1.07 -14.36
N LYS A 110 -1.96 1.53 -13.13
CA LYS A 110 -0.67 1.23 -12.48
C LYS A 110 -0.49 -0.26 -12.27
N LEU A 111 -1.52 -0.96 -11.78
CA LEU A 111 -1.44 -2.42 -11.59
C LEU A 111 -1.14 -3.15 -12.90
N SER A 112 -1.73 -2.72 -14.03
CA SER A 112 -1.41 -3.28 -15.34
C SER A 112 0.07 -3.10 -15.71
N THR A 113 0.65 -1.94 -15.40
CA THR A 113 2.08 -1.67 -15.59
C THR A 113 2.95 -2.58 -14.74
N VAL A 114 2.63 -2.70 -13.44
CA VAL A 114 3.33 -3.61 -12.51
C VAL A 114 3.28 -5.05 -13.00
N PHE A 115 2.09 -5.56 -13.36
CA PHE A 115 1.91 -6.95 -13.79
C PHE A 115 2.56 -7.25 -15.13
N THR A 116 2.71 -6.25 -16.00
CA THR A 116 3.46 -6.37 -17.26
C THR A 116 4.96 -6.50 -17.00
N GLN A 117 5.51 -5.72 -16.09
CA GLN A 117 6.94 -5.78 -15.74
C GLN A 117 7.27 -6.98 -14.83
N ARG A 118 6.29 -7.43 -14.04
CA ARG A 118 6.44 -8.52 -13.06
C ARG A 118 5.44 -9.64 -13.36
N ALA A 119 5.71 -10.39 -14.43
CA ALA A 119 4.83 -11.45 -14.88
C ALA A 119 4.52 -12.48 -13.78
N GLY A 120 3.24 -12.68 -13.50
CA GLY A 120 2.76 -13.63 -12.48
C GLY A 120 2.64 -13.03 -11.06
N PHE A 121 3.01 -11.78 -10.85
CA PHE A 121 2.85 -11.11 -9.55
C PHE A 121 1.38 -11.04 -9.11
N ASP A 122 0.46 -10.83 -10.05
CA ASP A 122 -0.99 -10.87 -9.84
C ASP A 122 -1.50 -12.21 -9.30
N LYS A 123 -0.87 -13.33 -9.71
CA LYS A 123 -1.29 -14.70 -9.36
C LYS A 123 -0.86 -15.13 -7.96
N ILE A 124 -0.07 -14.30 -7.29
CA ILE A 124 0.40 -14.58 -5.94
C ILE A 124 -0.76 -14.46 -4.93
N PHE A 125 -1.70 -13.55 -5.17
CA PHE A 125 -2.71 -13.15 -4.21
C PHE A 125 -4.06 -13.84 -4.44
N ASP A 126 -4.74 -14.19 -3.34
CA ASP A 126 -6.10 -14.75 -3.36
C ASP A 126 -7.15 -13.65 -3.61
N THR A 127 -6.82 -12.39 -3.30
CA THR A 127 -7.58 -11.21 -3.68
C THR A 127 -6.67 -10.01 -3.91
N ILE A 128 -7.10 -9.10 -4.79
CA ILE A 128 -6.46 -7.80 -5.03
C ILE A 128 -7.53 -6.72 -4.91
N VAL A 129 -7.33 -5.77 -4.02
CA VAL A 129 -8.18 -4.59 -3.85
C VAL A 129 -7.41 -3.36 -4.30
N SER A 130 -7.75 -2.85 -5.49
CA SER A 130 -7.24 -1.60 -6.05
C SER A 130 -8.12 -0.41 -5.69
N ALA A 131 -7.66 0.80 -5.99
CA ALA A 131 -8.45 2.02 -5.83
C ALA A 131 -9.78 1.97 -6.62
N ASN A 132 -9.82 1.29 -7.76
CA ASN A 132 -11.03 1.16 -8.59
C ASN A 132 -12.12 0.29 -7.96
N ARG A 133 -11.81 -0.53 -6.96
CA ARG A 133 -12.76 -1.41 -6.27
C ARG A 133 -13.45 -0.75 -5.07
N ILE A 134 -13.06 0.47 -4.71
CA ILE A 134 -13.54 1.17 -3.51
C ILE A 134 -14.02 2.58 -3.85
N THR A 135 -14.90 3.12 -3.03
CA THR A 135 -15.36 4.52 -3.14
C THR A 135 -14.71 5.44 -2.12
N GLN A 136 -14.09 4.89 -1.09
CA GLN A 136 -13.37 5.61 -0.06
C GLN A 136 -12.00 4.96 0.16
N GLY A 137 -10.94 5.69 -0.17
CA GLY A 137 -9.56 5.25 0.01
C GLY A 137 -9.07 5.40 1.45
N LYS A 138 -7.88 4.87 1.74
CA LYS A 138 -7.17 5.05 3.01
C LYS A 138 -7.11 6.54 3.39
N PRO A 139 -7.40 6.93 4.63
CA PRO A 139 -7.47 6.12 5.85
C PRO A 139 -8.81 5.43 6.13
N HIS A 140 -9.81 5.50 5.23
CA HIS A 140 -11.07 4.81 5.44
C HIS A 140 -10.86 3.27 5.36
N PRO A 141 -11.48 2.46 6.26
CA PRO A 141 -11.20 1.01 6.37
C PRO A 141 -11.79 0.16 5.23
N MET A 142 -12.54 0.76 4.29
CA MET A 142 -13.27 0.06 3.23
C MET A 142 -12.42 -0.94 2.46
N CYS A 143 -11.19 -0.58 2.10
CA CYS A 143 -10.31 -1.44 1.31
C CYS A 143 -9.95 -2.75 2.03
N TYR A 144 -9.61 -2.67 3.31
CA TYR A 144 -9.27 -3.85 4.12
C TYR A 144 -10.50 -4.69 4.46
N LEU A 145 -11.63 -4.05 4.78
CA LEU A 145 -12.90 -4.75 4.99
C LEU A 145 -13.36 -5.49 3.72
N LEU A 146 -13.17 -4.89 2.55
CA LEU A 146 -13.47 -5.54 1.28
C LEU A 146 -12.57 -6.76 1.03
N ALA A 147 -11.26 -6.64 1.29
CA ALA A 147 -10.33 -7.76 1.16
C ALA A 147 -10.67 -8.93 2.11
N ALA A 148 -11.00 -8.63 3.37
CA ALA A 148 -11.43 -9.63 4.34
C ALA A 148 -12.70 -10.35 3.87
N LYS A 149 -13.68 -9.59 3.36
CA LYS A 149 -14.93 -10.13 2.77
C LYS A 149 -14.67 -11.04 1.58
N ASP A 150 -13.80 -10.63 0.64
CA ASP A 150 -13.42 -11.45 -0.53
C ASP A 150 -12.83 -12.79 -0.11
N LEU A 151 -12.00 -12.78 0.94
CA LEU A 151 -11.35 -13.97 1.47
C LEU A 151 -12.27 -14.81 2.37
N GLY A 152 -13.41 -14.27 2.81
CA GLY A 152 -14.33 -14.92 3.75
C GLY A 152 -13.70 -15.08 5.14
N ILE A 153 -12.94 -14.09 5.60
CA ILE A 153 -12.25 -14.07 6.91
C ILE A 153 -12.77 -12.87 7.71
N ASP A 154 -13.05 -13.08 8.99
CA ASP A 154 -13.47 -12.00 9.88
C ASP A 154 -12.30 -11.02 10.13
N PRO A 155 -12.56 -9.70 10.20
CA PRO A 155 -11.51 -8.69 10.37
C PRO A 155 -10.57 -8.96 11.55
N GLU A 156 -11.06 -9.43 12.67
CA GLU A 156 -10.25 -9.77 13.85
C GLU A 156 -9.24 -10.91 13.63
N ASN A 157 -9.36 -11.63 12.51
CA ASN A 157 -8.48 -12.72 12.10
C ASN A 157 -7.58 -12.32 10.91
N CYS A 158 -7.54 -11.02 10.57
CA CYS A 158 -6.74 -10.47 9.49
C CYS A 158 -5.52 -9.73 10.05
N TYR A 159 -4.36 -9.97 9.43
CA TYR A 159 -3.12 -9.23 9.68
C TYR A 159 -2.89 -8.28 8.50
N VAL A 160 -2.66 -7.00 8.81
CA VAL A 160 -2.37 -5.96 7.80
C VAL A 160 -0.89 -5.59 7.88
N PHE A 161 -0.22 -5.55 6.74
CA PHE A 161 1.16 -5.06 6.60
C PHE A 161 1.12 -3.72 5.89
N GLU A 162 1.63 -2.68 6.56
CA GLU A 162 1.54 -1.28 6.13
C GLU A 162 2.75 -0.46 6.54
N ASP A 163 3.08 0.54 5.73
CA ASP A 163 4.19 1.46 5.96
C ASP A 163 3.74 2.92 6.08
N ALA A 164 2.53 3.24 5.56
CA ALA A 164 1.97 4.58 5.54
C ALA A 164 0.95 4.81 6.68
N LEU A 165 0.96 6.02 7.27
CA LEU A 165 0.04 6.36 8.37
C LEU A 165 -1.44 6.22 8.00
N SER A 166 -1.80 6.56 6.76
CA SER A 166 -3.17 6.41 6.27
C SER A 166 -3.62 4.95 6.19
N GLY A 167 -2.73 4.05 5.76
CA GLY A 167 -3.03 2.64 5.69
C GLY A 167 -3.04 1.95 7.05
N ILE A 168 -2.13 2.33 7.96
CA ILE A 168 -2.13 1.91 9.37
C ILE A 168 -3.48 2.27 10.02
N GLN A 169 -3.95 3.50 9.83
CA GLN A 169 -5.25 3.94 10.35
C GLN A 169 -6.39 3.10 9.74
N ALA A 170 -6.37 2.87 8.41
CA ALA A 170 -7.39 2.07 7.74
C ALA A 170 -7.45 0.63 8.26
N GLY A 171 -6.31 -0.02 8.49
CA GLY A 171 -6.24 -1.37 9.07
C GLY A 171 -6.73 -1.40 10.51
N THR A 172 -6.37 -0.41 11.31
CA THR A 172 -6.82 -0.27 12.71
C THR A 172 -8.33 -0.05 12.78
N ASP A 173 -8.88 0.86 11.96
CA ASP A 173 -10.32 1.16 11.92
C ASP A 173 -11.13 -0.01 11.35
N ALA A 174 -10.50 -0.90 10.58
CA ALA A 174 -11.08 -2.16 10.14
C ALA A 174 -11.15 -3.22 11.27
N GLY A 175 -10.56 -2.96 12.44
CA GLY A 175 -10.50 -3.92 13.55
C GLY A 175 -9.49 -5.06 13.32
N MET A 176 -8.44 -4.82 12.51
CA MET A 176 -7.43 -5.81 12.15
C MET A 176 -6.14 -5.61 12.96
N THR A 177 -5.32 -6.66 13.05
CA THR A 177 -3.97 -6.58 13.63
C THR A 177 -3.03 -5.95 12.61
N VAL A 178 -2.49 -4.76 12.93
CA VAL A 178 -1.59 -4.03 12.01
C VAL A 178 -0.13 -4.25 12.40
N ILE A 179 0.68 -4.65 11.42
CA ILE A 179 2.14 -4.76 11.49
C ILE A 179 2.71 -3.66 10.59
N GLY A 180 3.43 -2.73 11.21
CA GLY A 180 4.01 -1.58 10.50
C GLY A 180 5.38 -1.92 9.92
N LEU A 181 5.63 -1.53 8.66
CA LEU A 181 6.95 -1.56 8.05
C LEU A 181 7.62 -0.19 8.16
N ALA A 182 8.87 -0.16 8.64
CA ALA A 182 9.65 1.08 8.76
C ALA A 182 10.39 1.42 7.46
N THR A 183 9.75 1.25 6.32
CA THR A 183 10.28 1.52 4.97
C THR A 183 10.02 2.95 4.52
N THR A 184 8.84 3.47 4.79
CA THR A 184 8.40 4.82 4.40
C THR A 184 8.48 5.80 5.57
N ASN A 185 8.07 5.38 6.75
CA ASN A 185 8.10 6.18 7.97
C ASN A 185 9.10 5.61 8.97
N PRO A 186 9.81 6.47 9.75
CA PRO A 186 10.66 5.99 10.83
C PRO A 186 9.87 5.15 11.84
N ALA A 187 10.50 4.09 12.37
CA ALA A 187 9.88 3.19 13.33
C ALA A 187 9.26 3.91 14.54
N GLU A 188 9.90 4.99 15.01
CA GLU A 188 9.43 5.81 16.13
C GLU A 188 8.07 6.49 15.87
N LEU A 189 7.80 6.83 14.60
CA LEU A 189 6.56 7.52 14.21
C LEU A 189 5.35 6.58 14.17
N ILE A 190 5.59 5.30 13.90
CA ILE A 190 4.52 4.30 13.72
C ILE A 190 4.37 3.34 14.90
N ARG A 191 5.37 3.26 15.80
CA ARG A 191 5.44 2.26 16.88
C ARG A 191 4.20 2.19 17.76
N ASP A 192 3.69 3.34 18.18
CA ASP A 192 2.53 3.43 19.07
C ASP A 192 1.18 3.28 18.35
N LYS A 193 1.21 3.03 17.04
CA LYS A 193 0.03 2.95 16.17
C LYS A 193 -0.21 1.54 15.63
N VAL A 194 0.73 0.62 15.85
CA VAL A 194 0.71 -0.74 15.30
C VAL A 194 1.02 -1.77 16.37
N SER A 195 0.63 -3.00 16.16
CA SER A 195 0.91 -4.10 17.09
C SER A 195 2.38 -4.51 17.12
N LYS A 196 3.08 -4.36 15.98
CA LYS A 196 4.52 -4.61 15.84
C LYS A 196 5.09 -3.77 14.70
N VAL A 197 6.34 -3.33 14.85
CA VAL A 197 7.11 -2.70 13.77
C VAL A 197 8.20 -3.66 13.32
N ILE A 198 8.35 -3.81 12.01
CA ILE A 198 9.43 -4.56 11.37
C ILE A 198 10.14 -3.67 10.33
N PRO A 199 11.46 -3.82 10.10
CA PRO A 199 12.15 -3.06 9.05
C PRO A 199 11.85 -3.61 7.64
N HIS A 200 11.75 -4.93 7.52
CA HIS A 200 11.47 -5.73 6.32
C HIS A 200 11.11 -7.16 6.75
N PHE A 201 10.92 -8.10 5.79
CA PHE A 201 10.44 -9.45 6.09
C PHE A 201 11.53 -10.51 6.31
N GLU A 202 12.83 -10.22 6.10
CA GLU A 202 13.89 -11.25 6.11
C GLU A 202 13.97 -12.01 7.44
N ASP A 203 13.84 -11.30 8.55
CA ASP A 203 13.92 -11.85 9.90
C ASP A 203 12.55 -11.99 10.59
N PHE A 204 11.46 -11.93 9.82
CA PHE A 204 10.11 -12.05 10.34
C PHE A 204 9.44 -13.35 9.91
N SER A 205 8.96 -14.14 10.87
CA SER A 205 8.39 -15.47 10.63
C SER A 205 6.87 -15.49 10.77
N VAL A 206 6.24 -16.53 10.20
CA VAL A 206 4.79 -16.78 10.33
C VAL A 206 4.42 -17.06 11.79
N GLU A 207 5.29 -17.70 12.53
CA GLU A 207 5.14 -17.98 13.97
C GLU A 207 5.11 -16.68 14.78
N GLU A 208 6.01 -15.74 14.48
CA GLU A 208 6.02 -14.42 15.13
C GLU A 208 4.77 -13.62 14.79
N MET A 209 4.29 -13.67 13.54
CA MET A 209 3.03 -13.03 13.15
C MET A 209 1.85 -13.57 13.98
N LYS A 210 1.76 -14.90 14.12
CA LYS A 210 0.67 -15.54 14.87
C LYS A 210 0.73 -15.31 16.37
N ALA A 211 1.87 -14.89 16.89
CA ALA A 211 2.08 -14.62 18.32
C ALA A 211 1.70 -13.18 18.74
N ILE A 212 1.35 -12.32 17.77
CA ILE A 212 0.86 -10.96 17.98
C ILE A 212 -0.62 -10.99 18.33
#